data_b3df943f406832a053f7806bef1a562b
#
_entry.id   b3df943f406832a053f7806bef1a562b
#
_cell.length_a   1.000
_cell.length_b   1.000
_cell.length_c   1.000
_cell.angle_alpha   90.00
_cell.angle_beta   90.00
_cell.angle_gamma   90.00
#
_symmetry.space_group_name_H-M   'P 1'
#
loop_
_entity.id
_entity.type
_entity.pdbx_description
1 polymer ?
#
loop_
_entity_poly.entity_id
_entity_poly.type
_entity_poly.pdbx_seq_one_letter_code
_entity_poly.pdbx_strand_id
1 'polypeptide(L)'
;MWATVIDSPVSIIESNGINEYCVILDDYFEYNSKIIKDVIKVRENISTVEDLKAYQKEINALEKDITLFQAEIVDKTSKKVKKNVDIIGFHGQTIFHNPEKKFTKQLGDGRLLSQLSKKEVVYDFRKNDLINGGQGAPLTPIFHNVLANKIHKAYDLEFP
;
A
#
# COMPACT_ATOMS: atom_id res chain seq x y z
N MET A 1 0.93 -17.49 5.30
CA MET A 1 1.48 -16.75 6.47
C MET A 1 1.25 -15.27 6.21
N TRP A 2 0.37 -14.62 6.95
CA TRP A 2 0.06 -13.20 6.79
C TRP A 2 1.06 -12.39 7.60
N ALA A 3 1.70 -11.41 6.99
CA ALA A 3 2.60 -10.51 7.70
C ALA A 3 1.84 -9.84 8.87
N THR A 4 2.49 -9.75 10.00
CA THR A 4 1.95 -9.06 11.18
C THR A 4 1.84 -7.58 10.82
N VAL A 5 0.64 -7.00 10.97
CA VAL A 5 0.40 -5.58 10.70
C VAL A 5 0.87 -4.79 11.91
N ILE A 6 2.12 -4.42 11.92
CA ILE A 6 2.70 -3.66 13.04
C ILE A 6 3.07 -2.24 12.59
N ASP A 7 3.40 -2.08 11.31
CA ASP A 7 4.00 -0.87 10.79
C ASP A 7 3.46 -0.47 9.41
N SER A 8 3.76 0.77 9.05
CA SER A 8 3.54 1.34 7.74
C SER A 8 4.88 1.80 7.18
N PRO A 9 5.51 1.02 6.29
CA PRO A 9 6.69 1.45 5.57
C PRO A 9 6.32 2.56 4.58
N VAL A 10 7.19 3.55 4.45
CA VAL A 10 7.06 4.66 3.51
C VAL A 10 8.38 4.89 2.81
N SER A 11 8.35 4.96 1.49
CA SER A 11 9.49 5.32 0.67
C SER A 11 9.17 6.54 -0.18
N ILE A 12 10.07 7.51 -0.22
CA ILE A 12 10.05 8.58 -1.21
C ILE A 12 11.08 8.23 -2.27
N ILE A 13 10.62 8.08 -3.49
CA ILE A 13 11.46 7.74 -4.64
C ILE A 13 11.34 8.80 -5.72
N GLU A 14 12.44 9.06 -6.40
CA GLU A 14 12.45 9.78 -7.68
C GLU A 14 12.57 8.75 -8.79
N SER A 15 11.71 8.84 -9.81
CA SER A 15 11.69 7.85 -10.89
C SER A 15 11.29 8.51 -12.21
N ASN A 16 11.80 7.97 -13.31
CA ASN A 16 11.34 8.32 -14.66
C ASN A 16 10.09 7.52 -15.08
N GLY A 17 9.55 6.68 -14.19
CA GLY A 17 8.36 5.84 -14.43
C GLY A 17 8.62 4.63 -15.34
N ILE A 18 9.84 4.37 -15.78
CA ILE A 18 10.17 3.30 -16.73
C ILE A 18 11.21 2.34 -16.14
N ASN A 19 12.41 2.80 -15.92
CA ASN A 19 13.55 1.93 -15.58
C ASN A 19 14.59 2.58 -14.64
N GLU A 20 14.40 3.81 -14.26
CA GLU A 20 15.29 4.51 -13.36
C GLU A 20 14.54 4.95 -12.10
N TYR A 21 15.18 4.76 -10.95
CA TYR A 21 14.68 5.25 -9.69
C TYR A 21 15.85 5.55 -8.73
N CYS A 22 15.60 6.47 -7.82
CA CYS A 22 16.47 6.77 -6.70
C CYS A 22 15.62 6.85 -5.44
N VAL A 23 16.01 6.11 -4.40
CA VAL A 23 15.39 6.21 -3.08
C VAL A 23 15.95 7.46 -2.41
N ILE A 24 15.06 8.39 -2.07
CA ILE A 24 15.40 9.64 -1.39
C ILE A 24 15.25 9.48 0.12
N LEU A 25 14.23 8.72 0.55
CA LEU A 25 13.92 8.46 1.95
C LEU A 25 13.21 7.14 2.08
N ASP A 26 13.65 6.33 3.05
CA ASP A 26 12.91 5.18 3.59
C ASP A 26 12.68 5.40 5.07
N ASP A 27 11.45 5.14 5.53
CA ASP A 27 11.09 5.30 6.93
C ASP A 27 9.99 4.30 7.33
N TYR A 28 9.84 4.04 8.62
CA TYR A 28 8.85 3.13 9.19
C TYR A 28 8.10 3.82 10.31
N PHE A 29 6.78 3.67 10.29
CA PHE A 29 5.89 4.22 11.31
C PHE A 29 5.03 3.12 11.90
N GLU A 30 5.14 2.90 13.20
CA GLU A 30 4.32 1.92 13.89
C GLU A 30 2.88 2.43 14.04
N TYR A 31 1.93 1.57 13.73
CA TYR A 31 0.54 1.82 14.06
C TYR A 31 0.36 1.86 15.58
N ASN A 32 -0.55 2.72 16.05
CA ASN A 32 -0.92 2.67 17.45
C ASN A 32 -1.62 1.34 17.80
N SER A 33 -1.58 0.97 19.08
CA SER A 33 -2.11 -0.31 19.58
C SER A 33 -3.60 -0.51 19.29
N LYS A 34 -4.38 0.58 19.16
CA LYS A 34 -5.80 0.51 18.79
C LYS A 34 -5.95 0.04 17.35
N ILE A 35 -5.28 0.68 16.40
CA ILE A 35 -5.34 0.30 14.97
C ILE A 35 -4.90 -1.16 14.80
N ILE A 36 -3.81 -1.57 15.43
CA ILE A 36 -3.31 -2.95 15.36
C ILE A 36 -4.38 -3.95 15.82
N LYS A 37 -4.96 -3.72 17.01
CA LYS A 37 -6.01 -4.60 17.56
C LYS A 37 -7.24 -4.66 16.67
N ASP A 38 -7.68 -3.52 16.15
CA ASP A 38 -8.86 -3.43 15.31
C ASP A 38 -8.64 -4.11 13.95
N VAL A 39 -7.45 -3.98 13.33
CA VAL A 39 -7.09 -4.70 12.10
C VAL A 39 -7.09 -6.21 12.34
N ILE A 40 -6.45 -6.67 13.40
CA ILE A 40 -6.41 -8.11 13.75
C ILE A 40 -7.83 -8.63 13.93
N LYS A 41 -8.63 -7.97 14.76
CA LYS A 41 -10.03 -8.33 15.01
C LYS A 41 -10.84 -8.45 13.74
N VAL A 42 -10.76 -7.46 12.85
CA VAL A 42 -11.49 -7.46 11.58
C VAL A 42 -11.01 -8.61 10.68
N ARG A 43 -9.71 -8.82 10.56
CA ARG A 43 -9.14 -9.91 9.74
C ARG A 43 -9.51 -11.30 10.22
N GLU A 44 -9.54 -11.53 11.52
CA GLU A 44 -9.89 -12.83 12.11
C GLU A 44 -11.37 -13.20 11.91
N ASN A 45 -12.23 -12.20 11.73
CA ASN A 45 -13.67 -12.38 11.59
C ASN A 45 -14.16 -12.31 10.13
N ILE A 46 -13.29 -12.02 9.17
CA ILE A 46 -13.65 -11.94 7.76
C ILE A 46 -13.06 -13.12 6.98
N SER A 47 -13.93 -14.02 6.57
CA SER A 47 -13.60 -15.18 5.73
C SER A 47 -14.39 -15.19 4.42
N THR A 48 -15.47 -14.43 4.35
CA THR A 48 -16.38 -14.37 3.18
C THR A 48 -16.69 -12.92 2.79
N VAL A 49 -17.29 -12.74 1.62
CA VAL A 49 -17.78 -11.42 1.16
C VAL A 49 -18.96 -10.94 2.02
N GLU A 50 -19.74 -11.88 2.54
CA GLU A 50 -20.88 -11.62 3.42
C GLU A 50 -20.40 -11.03 4.76
N ASP A 51 -19.29 -11.53 5.30
CA ASP A 51 -18.69 -11.01 6.54
C ASP A 51 -18.28 -9.54 6.38
N LEU A 52 -17.78 -9.14 5.19
CA LEU A 52 -17.45 -7.73 4.92
C LEU A 52 -18.65 -6.82 5.09
N LYS A 53 -19.86 -7.28 4.74
CA LYS A 53 -21.09 -6.51 4.94
C LYS A 53 -21.47 -6.46 6.41
N ALA A 54 -21.33 -7.57 7.12
CA ALA A 54 -21.64 -7.65 8.55
C ALA A 54 -20.74 -6.72 9.38
N TYR A 55 -19.45 -6.62 9.00
CA TYR A 55 -18.45 -5.77 9.68
C TYR A 55 -18.26 -4.38 9.04
N GLN A 56 -19.20 -3.94 8.18
CA GLN A 56 -19.04 -2.70 7.41
C GLN A 56 -18.81 -1.47 8.29
N LYS A 57 -19.44 -1.39 9.47
CA LYS A 57 -19.31 -0.26 10.39
C LYS A 57 -17.89 -0.19 10.98
N GLU A 58 -17.37 -1.33 11.42
CA GLU A 58 -16.01 -1.47 11.95
C GLU A 58 -14.97 -1.19 10.87
N ILE A 59 -15.19 -1.73 9.66
CA ILE A 59 -14.34 -1.50 8.50
C ILE A 59 -14.28 0.00 8.18
N ASN A 60 -15.41 0.69 8.09
CA ASN A 60 -15.44 2.12 7.79
C ASN A 60 -14.71 2.97 8.84
N ALA A 61 -14.89 2.65 10.12
CA ALA A 61 -14.20 3.34 11.20
C ALA A 61 -12.67 3.13 11.10
N LEU A 62 -12.26 1.88 10.86
CA LEU A 62 -10.86 1.51 10.76
C LEU A 62 -10.19 2.08 9.49
N GLU A 63 -10.89 2.12 8.35
CA GLU A 63 -10.44 2.80 7.14
C GLU A 63 -10.12 4.26 7.40
N LYS A 64 -11.00 4.94 8.14
CA LYS A 64 -10.79 6.34 8.52
C LYS A 64 -9.56 6.50 9.41
N ASP A 65 -9.43 5.68 10.46
CA ASP A 65 -8.31 5.73 11.40
C ASP A 65 -6.97 5.49 10.67
N ILE A 66 -6.91 4.47 9.79
CA ILE A 66 -5.73 4.18 8.96
C ILE A 66 -5.43 5.35 8.02
N THR A 67 -6.43 5.91 7.37
CA THR A 67 -6.22 7.01 6.42
C THR A 67 -5.71 8.28 7.11
N LEU A 68 -6.23 8.60 8.28
CA LEU A 68 -5.74 9.74 9.08
C LEU A 68 -4.28 9.53 9.49
N PHE A 69 -3.94 8.33 9.94
CA PHE A 69 -2.57 7.96 10.27
C PHE A 69 -1.64 8.09 9.06
N GLN A 70 -2.06 7.61 7.87
CA GLN A 70 -1.29 7.76 6.64
C GLN A 70 -1.11 9.23 6.23
N ALA A 71 -2.13 10.07 6.41
CA ALA A 71 -2.02 11.50 6.13
C ALA A 71 -0.97 12.19 7.03
N GLU A 72 -0.91 11.82 8.31
CA GLU A 72 0.14 12.31 9.22
C GLU A 72 1.54 11.87 8.76
N ILE A 73 1.68 10.62 8.32
CA ILE A 73 2.95 10.10 7.79
C ILE A 73 3.37 10.87 6.55
N VAL A 74 2.45 11.08 5.60
CA VAL A 74 2.73 11.85 4.38
C VAL A 74 3.20 13.26 4.73
N ASP A 75 2.55 13.94 5.68
CA ASP A 75 2.97 15.27 6.12
C ASP A 75 4.37 15.24 6.76
N LYS A 76 4.61 14.31 7.69
CA LYS A 76 5.90 14.14 8.37
C LYS A 76 7.05 13.84 7.40
N THR A 77 6.84 12.91 6.46
CA THR A 77 7.87 12.49 5.50
C THR A 77 8.12 13.53 4.43
N SER A 78 7.08 14.18 3.93
CA SER A 78 7.22 15.26 2.94
C SER A 78 8.02 16.46 3.49
N LYS A 79 7.93 16.72 4.78
CA LYS A 79 8.74 17.79 5.44
C LYS A 79 10.22 17.43 5.61
N LYS A 80 10.57 16.14 5.58
CA LYS A 80 11.96 15.68 5.68
C LYS A 80 12.73 15.86 4.37
N VAL A 81 12.04 15.96 3.25
CA VAL A 81 12.66 16.10 1.93
C VAL A 81 12.50 17.52 1.39
N LYS A 82 13.51 18.00 0.65
CA LYS A 82 13.48 19.34 0.03
C LYS A 82 12.74 19.36 -1.32
N LYS A 83 12.42 18.19 -1.87
CA LYS A 83 11.72 18.03 -3.15
C LYS A 83 10.22 17.92 -2.93
N ASN A 84 9.42 18.39 -3.89
CA ASN A 84 8.00 18.14 -3.89
C ASN A 84 7.72 16.65 -4.16
N VAL A 85 6.69 16.12 -3.50
CA VAL A 85 6.15 14.79 -3.80
C VAL A 85 4.97 15.00 -4.74
N ASP A 86 5.05 14.49 -5.95
CA ASP A 86 4.06 14.74 -7.00
C ASP A 86 2.85 13.80 -6.87
N ILE A 87 3.11 12.54 -6.52
CA ILE A 87 2.09 11.49 -6.47
C ILE A 87 2.33 10.54 -5.29
N ILE A 88 1.25 10.03 -4.72
CA ILE A 88 1.29 9.04 -3.65
C ILE A 88 0.73 7.71 -4.16
N GLY A 89 1.52 6.66 -4.07
CA GLY A 89 1.03 5.29 -4.22
C GLY A 89 0.53 4.76 -2.87
N PHE A 90 -0.78 4.52 -2.75
CA PHE A 90 -1.40 4.07 -1.51
C PHE A 90 -1.99 2.67 -1.67
N HIS A 91 -1.32 1.66 -1.17
CA HIS A 91 -1.78 0.27 -1.30
C HIS A 91 -2.80 -0.16 -0.24
N GLY A 92 -2.95 0.62 0.85
CA GLY A 92 -3.83 0.27 1.96
C GLY A 92 -3.42 -1.01 2.70
N GLN A 93 -4.28 -1.46 3.63
CA GLN A 93 -4.07 -2.68 4.40
C GLN A 93 -5.02 -3.77 3.96
N THR A 94 -4.53 -4.86 3.37
CA THR A 94 -5.37 -5.97 2.91
C THR A 94 -5.99 -6.73 4.08
N ILE A 95 -7.32 -6.83 4.09
CA ILE A 95 -8.08 -7.61 5.06
C ILE A 95 -8.79 -8.81 4.44
N PHE A 96 -9.04 -8.78 3.13
CA PHE A 96 -9.65 -9.88 2.38
C PHE A 96 -9.10 -9.94 0.96
N HIS A 97 -8.82 -11.14 0.46
CA HIS A 97 -8.35 -11.36 -0.90
C HIS A 97 -8.79 -12.73 -1.40
N ASN A 98 -9.63 -12.75 -2.44
CA ASN A 98 -10.10 -13.97 -3.09
C ASN A 98 -10.09 -13.77 -4.61
N PRO A 99 -9.03 -14.21 -5.30
CA PRO A 99 -8.89 -14.07 -6.75
C PRO A 99 -9.95 -14.83 -7.54
N GLU A 100 -10.39 -16.00 -7.06
CA GLU A 100 -11.41 -16.82 -7.71
C GLU A 100 -12.75 -16.08 -7.81
N LYS A 101 -13.10 -15.35 -6.75
CA LYS A 101 -14.29 -14.48 -6.73
C LYS A 101 -14.02 -13.10 -7.32
N LYS A 102 -12.82 -12.82 -7.85
CA LYS A 102 -12.35 -11.52 -8.35
C LYS A 102 -12.60 -10.40 -7.36
N PHE A 103 -12.40 -10.68 -6.09
CA PHE A 103 -12.69 -9.73 -5.02
C PHE A 103 -11.50 -9.56 -4.08
N THR A 104 -11.25 -8.30 -3.74
CA THR A 104 -10.23 -7.93 -2.76
C THR A 104 -10.69 -6.72 -1.96
N LYS A 105 -10.31 -6.64 -0.69
CA LYS A 105 -10.58 -5.47 0.16
C LYS A 105 -9.29 -5.04 0.88
N GLN A 106 -8.88 -3.83 0.56
CA GLN A 106 -7.84 -3.10 1.27
C GLN A 106 -8.51 -2.01 2.11
N LEU A 107 -8.06 -1.86 3.35
CA LEU A 107 -8.44 -0.74 4.22
C LEU A 107 -7.66 0.51 3.82
N GLY A 108 -8.36 1.61 3.82
CA GLY A 108 -7.84 2.94 3.50
C GLY A 108 -8.64 3.62 2.40
N ASP A 109 -8.91 4.90 2.61
CA ASP A 109 -9.63 5.77 1.67
C ASP A 109 -8.65 6.68 0.93
N GLY A 110 -8.32 6.31 -0.32
CA GLY A 110 -7.41 7.09 -1.16
C GLY A 110 -7.95 8.48 -1.51
N ARG A 111 -9.28 8.68 -1.55
CA ARG A 111 -9.88 10.00 -1.79
C ARG A 111 -9.69 10.90 -0.58
N LEU A 112 -9.95 10.39 0.60
CA LEU A 112 -9.72 11.12 1.85
C LEU A 112 -8.24 11.45 2.01
N LEU A 113 -7.34 10.50 1.71
CA LEU A 113 -5.90 10.74 1.75
C LEU A 113 -5.48 11.86 0.79
N SER A 114 -6.03 11.87 -0.44
CA SER A 114 -5.79 12.94 -1.42
C SER A 114 -6.25 14.31 -0.92
N GLN A 115 -7.44 14.38 -0.32
CA GLN A 115 -7.95 15.63 0.26
C GLN A 115 -7.10 16.15 1.41
N LEU A 116 -6.64 15.26 2.30
CA LEU A 116 -5.84 15.62 3.46
C LEU A 116 -4.39 16.02 3.08
N SER A 117 -3.78 15.27 2.17
CA SER A 117 -2.40 15.51 1.72
C SER A 117 -2.29 16.61 0.67
N LYS A 118 -3.40 16.97 0.01
CA LYS A 118 -3.46 17.87 -1.17
C LYS A 118 -2.56 17.39 -2.31
N LYS A 119 -2.48 16.06 -2.48
CA LYS A 119 -1.66 15.40 -3.50
C LYS A 119 -2.51 14.42 -4.31
N GLU A 120 -2.04 14.11 -5.51
CA GLU A 120 -2.62 13.00 -6.28
C GLU A 120 -2.32 11.68 -5.57
N VAL A 121 -3.34 10.80 -5.47
CA VAL A 121 -3.22 9.49 -4.84
C VAL A 121 -3.68 8.41 -5.80
N VAL A 122 -2.80 7.48 -6.11
CA VAL A 122 -3.12 6.24 -6.84
C VAL A 122 -3.32 5.13 -5.81
N TYR A 123 -4.45 4.44 -5.91
CA TYR A 123 -4.85 3.38 -4.97
C TYR A 123 -5.66 2.28 -5.67
N ASP A 124 -6.12 1.27 -4.93
CA ASP A 124 -6.88 0.12 -5.48
C ASP A 124 -6.09 -0.70 -6.53
N PHE A 125 -4.78 -0.78 -6.43
CA PHE A 125 -3.91 -1.46 -7.41
C PHE A 125 -4.37 -2.90 -7.73
N ARG A 126 -4.77 -3.68 -6.72
CA ARG A 126 -5.18 -5.08 -6.88
C ARG A 126 -6.50 -5.24 -7.61
N LYS A 127 -7.39 -4.28 -7.44
CA LYS A 127 -8.75 -4.33 -7.99
C LYS A 127 -8.75 -4.29 -9.51
N ASN A 128 -7.94 -3.43 -10.10
CA ASN A 128 -7.85 -3.32 -11.55
C ASN A 128 -7.27 -4.60 -12.18
N ASP A 129 -6.27 -5.20 -11.56
CA ASP A 129 -5.68 -6.46 -12.03
C ASP A 129 -6.72 -7.61 -11.98
N LEU A 130 -7.46 -7.74 -10.88
CA LEU A 130 -8.53 -8.74 -10.74
C LEU A 130 -9.64 -8.59 -11.80
N ILE A 131 -10.07 -7.36 -12.09
CA ILE A 131 -11.10 -7.09 -13.10
C ILE A 131 -10.63 -7.55 -14.48
N ASN A 132 -9.35 -7.35 -14.79
CA ASN A 132 -8.74 -7.73 -16.07
C ASN A 132 -8.28 -9.19 -16.13
N GLY A 133 -8.64 -10.02 -15.16
CA GLY A 133 -8.39 -11.46 -15.17
C GLY A 133 -7.07 -11.88 -14.51
N GLY A 134 -6.35 -10.95 -13.89
CA GLY A 134 -5.21 -11.23 -13.04
C GLY A 134 -5.62 -11.74 -11.66
N GLN A 135 -4.63 -12.02 -10.82
CA GLN A 135 -4.84 -12.52 -9.46
C GLN A 135 -4.76 -11.44 -8.38
N GLY A 136 -4.49 -10.19 -8.75
CA GLY A 136 -4.32 -9.07 -7.82
C GLY A 136 -3.05 -9.15 -6.96
N ALA A 137 -2.24 -10.19 -7.13
CA ALA A 137 -0.96 -10.41 -6.47
C ALA A 137 -0.16 -11.53 -7.16
N PRO A 138 1.19 -11.45 -7.23
CA PRO A 138 2.00 -10.30 -6.82
C PRO A 138 1.95 -9.13 -7.84
N LEU A 139 2.04 -7.89 -7.38
CA LEU A 139 2.09 -6.70 -8.24
C LEU A 139 3.52 -6.14 -8.39
N THR A 140 4.49 -6.73 -7.70
CA THR A 140 5.87 -6.26 -7.64
C THR A 140 6.83 -6.77 -8.73
N PRO A 141 6.52 -7.78 -9.59
CA PRO A 141 7.49 -8.32 -10.54
C PRO A 141 8.08 -7.28 -11.49
N ILE A 142 7.30 -6.28 -11.92
CA ILE A 142 7.78 -5.20 -12.81
C ILE A 142 8.86 -4.38 -12.10
N PHE A 143 8.63 -4.01 -10.84
CA PHE A 143 9.61 -3.26 -10.04
C PHE A 143 10.81 -4.12 -9.68
N HIS A 144 10.62 -5.40 -9.36
CA HIS A 144 11.72 -6.35 -9.12
C HIS A 144 12.64 -6.48 -10.34
N ASN A 145 12.08 -6.47 -11.56
CA ASN A 145 12.89 -6.48 -12.77
C ASN A 145 13.74 -5.20 -12.91
N VAL A 146 13.18 -4.02 -12.62
CA VAL A 146 13.94 -2.76 -12.62
C VAL A 146 15.05 -2.81 -11.58
N LEU A 147 14.77 -3.32 -10.38
CA LEU A 147 15.74 -3.51 -9.30
C LEU A 147 16.87 -4.47 -9.71
N ALA A 148 16.53 -5.64 -10.25
CA ALA A 148 17.49 -6.63 -10.71
C ALA A 148 18.40 -6.06 -11.80
N ASN A 149 17.83 -5.37 -12.79
CA ASN A 149 18.62 -4.73 -13.86
C ASN A 149 19.57 -3.64 -13.33
N LYS A 150 19.19 -2.91 -12.29
CA LYS A 150 20.06 -1.92 -11.64
C LYS A 150 21.21 -2.58 -10.93
N ILE A 151 20.97 -3.66 -10.19
CA ILE A 151 21.99 -4.46 -9.51
C ILE A 151 22.93 -5.07 -10.54
N HIS A 152 22.39 -5.67 -11.59
CA HIS A 152 23.15 -6.27 -12.69
C HIS A 152 24.16 -5.28 -13.30
N LYS A 153 23.70 -4.10 -13.66
CA LYS A 153 24.55 -3.04 -14.21
C LYS A 153 25.62 -2.55 -13.21
N ALA A 154 25.27 -2.51 -11.92
CA ALA A 154 26.19 -2.00 -10.89
C ALA A 154 27.34 -2.97 -10.57
N TYR A 155 27.10 -4.28 -10.73
CA TYR A 155 28.08 -5.33 -10.38
C TYR A 155 28.63 -6.10 -11.58
N ASP A 156 28.27 -5.70 -12.80
CA ASP A 156 28.72 -6.36 -14.05
C ASP A 156 28.47 -7.88 -14.04
N LEU A 157 27.32 -8.28 -13.48
CA LEU A 157 26.96 -9.68 -13.33
C LEU A 157 26.34 -10.20 -14.63
N GLU A 158 26.98 -11.15 -15.30
CA GLU A 158 26.34 -11.95 -16.35
C GLU A 158 25.58 -13.10 -15.70
N PHE A 159 24.26 -13.16 -15.90
CA PHE A 159 23.48 -14.36 -15.60
C PHE A 159 23.38 -15.22 -16.85
N PRO A 160 23.55 -16.53 -16.71
CA PRO A 160 23.44 -17.49 -17.81
C PRO A 160 22.02 -17.55 -18.39
#